data_c86b17b8d667e52ef61b993cbef7d993
#
_entry.id   c86b17b8d667e52ef61b993cbef7d993
#
_cell.length_a   1.000
_cell.length_b   1.000
_cell.length_c   1.000
_cell.angle_alpha   90.00
_cell.angle_beta   90.00
_cell.angle_gamma   90.00
#
_symmetry.space_group_name_H-M   'P 1'
#
loop_
_entity.id
_entity.type
_entity.pdbx_description
1 polymer ?
#
loop_
_entity_poly.entity_id
_entity_poly.type
_entity_poly.pdbx_seq_one_letter_code
_entity_poly.pdbx_strand_id
1 'polypeptide(L)'
;MRVAIYGAGSLGTILGAYISRGGEKIELINRNKAHVEALQTQGAHIIGTVQFVQPVVAYTPAEMSGKYDIVFLMTKQQHNAEVVAMLKDYLAEDGVLVTFQNGLPELQIADIIGEERVLGCTVAWGATMQRAGVCELTSSPDALSFSLGSISATRNRHFDKVKQLLELMGKVDVEENFIGTRWSKLLINASFSGMSAVLGCTFGEAAKPKDSRRIVQALIKECIDVCKAGGIRIEPVQGKDIVKLLDYNNALKKAFSFFIIPIAIRKHAALKASMLQDLEKGKLTEVDAINGAVSAFGRKVGCPTPMNDRVVDIIHRIERGELSPSFDNLKFFE
;
A
#
# COMPACT_ATOMS: atom_id res chain seq x y z
N MET A 1 -3.75 -27.23 5.56
CA MET A 1 -3.85 -25.77 5.59
C MET A 1 -4.21 -25.28 4.20
N ARG A 2 -5.21 -24.43 4.09
CA ARG A 2 -5.72 -23.88 2.83
C ARG A 2 -5.42 -22.38 2.76
N VAL A 3 -4.75 -21.93 1.69
CA VAL A 3 -4.24 -20.57 1.53
C VAL A 3 -4.79 -19.96 0.24
N ALA A 4 -5.21 -18.69 0.29
CA ALA A 4 -5.66 -17.97 -0.89
C ALA A 4 -5.03 -16.57 -0.99
N ILE A 5 -4.92 -16.06 -2.21
CA ILE A 5 -4.71 -14.65 -2.52
C ILE A 5 -6.02 -14.11 -3.07
N TYR A 6 -6.68 -13.24 -2.34
CA TYR A 6 -7.86 -12.52 -2.83
C TYR A 6 -7.46 -11.18 -3.41
N GLY A 7 -7.69 -11.00 -4.69
CA GLY A 7 -7.18 -9.88 -5.48
C GLY A 7 -5.87 -10.21 -6.20
N ALA A 8 -5.81 -11.41 -6.83
CA ALA A 8 -4.67 -11.84 -7.65
C ALA A 8 -4.55 -10.99 -8.92
N GLY A 9 -4.28 -9.68 -8.76
CA GLY A 9 -3.86 -8.75 -9.80
C GLY A 9 -2.37 -8.93 -10.10
N SER A 10 -1.66 -7.87 -10.51
CA SER A 10 -0.23 -7.97 -10.84
C SER A 10 0.62 -8.48 -9.66
N LEU A 11 0.52 -7.83 -8.50
CA LEU A 11 1.26 -8.21 -7.30
C LEU A 11 0.86 -9.61 -6.81
N GLY A 12 -0.44 -9.89 -6.70
CA GLY A 12 -0.95 -11.16 -6.19
C GLY A 12 -0.64 -12.34 -7.12
N THR A 13 -0.67 -12.14 -8.43
CA THR A 13 -0.28 -13.19 -9.40
C THR A 13 1.20 -13.53 -9.27
N ILE A 14 2.09 -12.54 -9.15
CA ILE A 14 3.52 -12.78 -8.97
C ILE A 14 3.79 -13.49 -7.64
N LEU A 15 3.24 -13.00 -6.53
CA LEU A 15 3.40 -13.64 -5.22
C LEU A 15 2.89 -15.09 -5.25
N GLY A 16 1.70 -15.32 -5.80
CA GLY A 16 1.12 -16.66 -5.93
C GLY A 16 1.97 -17.59 -6.81
N ALA A 17 2.56 -17.09 -7.88
CA ALA A 17 3.48 -17.85 -8.73
C ALA A 17 4.74 -18.26 -7.97
N TYR A 18 5.35 -17.37 -7.19
CA TYR A 18 6.53 -17.71 -6.36
C TYR A 18 6.19 -18.73 -5.28
N ILE A 19 5.06 -18.57 -4.59
CA ILE A 19 4.59 -19.52 -3.56
C ILE A 19 4.34 -20.90 -4.18
N SER A 20 3.63 -20.95 -5.32
CA SER A 20 3.39 -22.22 -6.05
C SER A 20 4.68 -22.85 -6.56
N ARG A 21 5.64 -22.07 -7.04
CA ARG A 21 6.96 -22.53 -7.48
C ARG A 21 7.79 -23.10 -6.32
N GLY A 22 7.59 -22.58 -5.11
CA GLY A 22 8.16 -23.10 -3.86
C GLY A 22 7.51 -24.39 -3.37
N GLY A 23 6.55 -24.96 -4.10
CA GLY A 23 5.88 -26.22 -3.78
C GLY A 23 4.67 -26.11 -2.86
N GLU A 24 4.28 -24.90 -2.48
CA GLU A 24 3.12 -24.66 -1.61
C GLU A 24 1.82 -24.53 -2.43
N LYS A 25 0.72 -25.05 -1.86
CA LYS A 25 -0.61 -24.92 -2.47
C LYS A 25 -1.24 -23.58 -2.12
N ILE A 26 -1.58 -22.79 -3.13
CA ILE A 26 -2.25 -21.52 -2.97
C ILE A 26 -3.28 -21.30 -4.08
N GLU A 27 -4.41 -20.71 -3.74
CA GLU A 27 -5.49 -20.38 -4.68
C GLU A 27 -5.50 -18.89 -5.00
N LEU A 28 -5.47 -18.54 -6.27
CA LEU A 28 -5.47 -17.18 -6.76
C LEU A 28 -6.89 -16.76 -7.12
N ILE A 29 -7.45 -15.80 -6.38
CA ILE A 29 -8.82 -15.35 -6.59
C ILE A 29 -8.84 -14.00 -7.28
N ASN A 30 -9.51 -13.92 -8.43
CA ASN A 30 -9.66 -12.65 -9.18
C ASN A 30 -11.05 -12.55 -9.83
N ARG A 31 -11.67 -11.36 -9.80
CA ARG A 31 -12.97 -11.12 -10.41
C ARG A 31 -12.93 -11.03 -11.96
N ASN A 32 -11.75 -10.81 -12.54
CA ASN A 32 -11.57 -10.77 -14.00
C ASN A 32 -11.53 -12.19 -14.56
N LYS A 33 -12.62 -12.64 -15.15
CA LYS A 33 -12.76 -14.00 -15.71
C LYS A 33 -11.69 -14.33 -16.75
N ALA A 34 -11.37 -13.40 -17.65
CA ALA A 34 -10.35 -13.62 -18.68
C ALA A 34 -8.95 -13.82 -18.07
N HIS A 35 -8.65 -13.13 -16.94
CA HIS A 35 -7.41 -13.34 -16.22
C HIS A 35 -7.37 -14.70 -15.52
N VAL A 36 -8.47 -15.10 -14.88
CA VAL A 36 -8.60 -16.41 -14.23
C VAL A 36 -8.45 -17.54 -15.25
N GLU A 37 -9.15 -17.47 -16.40
CA GLU A 37 -9.04 -18.45 -17.49
C GLU A 37 -7.61 -18.57 -18.03
N ALA A 38 -6.92 -17.44 -18.24
CA ALA A 38 -5.53 -17.45 -18.68
C ALA A 38 -4.62 -18.12 -17.64
N LEU A 39 -4.81 -17.84 -16.34
CA LEU A 39 -4.07 -18.48 -15.27
C LEU A 39 -4.31 -19.98 -15.17
N GLN A 40 -5.56 -20.43 -15.38
CA GLN A 40 -5.93 -21.85 -15.35
C GLN A 40 -5.37 -22.62 -16.54
N THR A 41 -5.38 -22.03 -17.75
CA THR A 41 -5.04 -22.72 -18.99
C THR A 41 -3.55 -22.60 -19.36
N GLN A 42 -2.92 -21.47 -19.06
CA GLN A 42 -1.55 -21.14 -19.46
C GLN A 42 -0.59 -21.02 -18.28
N GLY A 43 -1.10 -20.96 -17.05
CA GLY A 43 -0.33 -20.62 -15.87
C GLY A 43 -0.04 -19.13 -15.73
N ALA A 44 0.64 -18.75 -14.68
CA ALA A 44 1.10 -17.39 -14.44
C ALA A 44 2.41 -17.13 -15.20
N HIS A 45 2.37 -16.26 -16.20
CA HIS A 45 3.55 -15.83 -16.95
C HIS A 45 4.16 -14.61 -16.25
N ILE A 46 5.31 -14.78 -15.65
CA ILE A 46 6.07 -13.71 -15.02
C ILE A 46 7.18 -13.29 -15.95
N ILE A 47 7.21 -11.98 -16.27
CA ILE A 47 8.19 -11.34 -17.14
C ILE A 47 8.84 -10.13 -16.45
N GLY A 48 9.75 -9.46 -17.11
CA GLY A 48 10.46 -8.28 -16.61
C GLY A 48 11.85 -8.64 -16.08
N THR A 49 12.13 -8.30 -14.83
CA THR A 49 13.45 -8.58 -14.22
C THR A 49 13.72 -10.07 -14.01
N VAL A 50 12.70 -10.90 -14.04
CA VAL A 50 12.75 -12.36 -14.09
C VAL A 50 11.83 -12.87 -15.19
N GLN A 51 12.06 -14.12 -15.65
CA GLN A 51 11.21 -14.72 -16.66
C GLN A 51 10.96 -16.20 -16.33
N PHE A 52 9.69 -16.55 -16.07
CA PHE A 52 9.24 -17.93 -15.90
C PHE A 52 7.73 -18.06 -16.07
N VAL A 53 7.27 -19.29 -16.28
CA VAL A 53 5.85 -19.67 -16.28
C VAL A 53 5.62 -20.66 -15.16
N GLN A 54 4.57 -20.42 -14.35
CA GLN A 54 4.21 -21.29 -13.25
C GLN A 54 2.75 -21.73 -13.36
N PRO A 55 2.47 -23.05 -13.41
CA PRO A 55 1.11 -23.54 -13.21
C PRO A 55 0.57 -23.11 -11.85
N VAL A 56 -0.64 -22.56 -11.82
CA VAL A 56 -1.30 -22.08 -10.62
C VAL A 56 -2.76 -22.50 -10.59
N VAL A 57 -3.35 -22.54 -9.40
CA VAL A 57 -4.78 -22.74 -9.21
C VAL A 57 -5.44 -21.37 -9.11
N ALA A 58 -6.41 -21.10 -9.95
CA ALA A 58 -7.10 -19.81 -9.95
C ALA A 58 -8.61 -19.99 -10.02
N TYR A 59 -9.35 -19.06 -9.39
CA TYR A 59 -10.81 -19.05 -9.32
C TYR A 59 -11.36 -17.63 -9.39
N THR A 60 -12.59 -17.48 -9.81
CA THR A 60 -13.37 -16.28 -9.56
C THR A 60 -13.91 -16.29 -8.13
N PRO A 61 -14.33 -15.15 -7.55
CA PRO A 61 -14.96 -15.11 -6.23
C PRO A 61 -16.19 -16.04 -6.11
N ALA A 62 -16.94 -16.22 -7.19
CA ALA A 62 -18.13 -17.10 -7.21
C ALA A 62 -17.80 -18.61 -7.12
N GLU A 63 -16.57 -18.98 -7.43
CA GLU A 63 -16.08 -20.37 -7.36
C GLU A 63 -15.40 -20.70 -6.04
N MET A 64 -15.24 -19.70 -5.14
CA MET A 64 -14.70 -19.95 -3.79
C MET A 64 -15.58 -20.90 -3.02
N SER A 65 -14.98 -21.80 -2.26
CA SER A 65 -15.70 -22.78 -1.44
C SER A 65 -14.89 -23.14 -0.19
N GLY A 66 -15.58 -23.65 0.84
CA GLY A 66 -14.95 -24.10 2.08
C GLY A 66 -14.31 -22.95 2.88
N LYS A 67 -13.36 -23.28 3.74
CA LYS A 67 -12.69 -22.33 4.65
C LYS A 67 -11.21 -22.24 4.34
N TYR A 68 -10.63 -21.05 4.54
CA TYR A 68 -9.22 -20.77 4.39
C TYR A 68 -8.57 -20.48 5.75
N ASP A 69 -7.40 -21.02 5.97
CA ASP A 69 -6.58 -20.73 7.15
C ASP A 69 -5.84 -19.39 7.00
N ILE A 70 -5.43 -19.06 5.77
CA ILE A 70 -4.72 -17.81 5.45
C ILE A 70 -5.31 -17.22 4.16
N VAL A 71 -5.70 -15.94 4.22
CA VAL A 71 -6.09 -15.16 3.04
C VAL A 71 -5.20 -13.93 2.92
N PHE A 72 -4.45 -13.84 1.84
CA PHE A 72 -3.72 -12.63 1.44
C PHE A 72 -4.67 -11.68 0.71
N LEU A 73 -4.97 -10.52 1.30
CA LEU A 73 -5.85 -9.50 0.72
C LEU A 73 -5.01 -8.48 -0.07
N MET A 74 -5.18 -8.49 -1.40
CA MET A 74 -4.39 -7.68 -2.34
C MET A 74 -5.26 -6.87 -3.30
N THR A 75 -6.53 -6.65 -2.96
CA THR A 75 -7.42 -5.72 -3.68
C THR A 75 -7.13 -4.28 -3.31
N LYS A 76 -7.58 -3.32 -4.13
CA LYS A 76 -7.69 -1.92 -3.70
C LYS A 76 -8.74 -1.77 -2.61
N GLN A 77 -8.64 -0.70 -1.78
CA GLN A 77 -9.49 -0.52 -0.62
C GLN A 77 -10.92 0.03 -0.89
N GLN A 78 -11.25 0.43 -2.11
CA GLN A 78 -12.52 1.09 -2.47
C GLN A 78 -13.79 0.36 -1.99
N HIS A 79 -13.74 -0.98 -1.85
CA HIS A 79 -14.83 -1.81 -1.35
C HIS A 79 -14.37 -2.71 -0.20
N ASN A 80 -13.48 -2.20 0.65
CA ASN A 80 -12.77 -3.04 1.62
C ASN A 80 -13.73 -3.66 2.65
N ALA A 81 -14.67 -2.89 3.17
CA ALA A 81 -15.63 -3.38 4.15
C ALA A 81 -16.49 -4.53 3.61
N GLU A 82 -17.00 -4.40 2.39
CA GLU A 82 -17.81 -5.42 1.72
C GLU A 82 -16.99 -6.69 1.45
N VAL A 83 -15.77 -6.52 0.94
CA VAL A 83 -14.86 -7.64 0.64
C VAL A 83 -14.47 -8.38 1.91
N VAL A 84 -14.13 -7.67 2.98
CA VAL A 84 -13.74 -8.28 4.26
C VAL A 84 -14.92 -8.97 4.94
N ALA A 85 -16.11 -8.37 4.90
CA ALA A 85 -17.34 -9.00 5.41
C ALA A 85 -17.63 -10.31 4.68
N MET A 86 -17.50 -10.34 3.36
CA MET A 86 -17.65 -11.57 2.56
C MET A 86 -16.54 -12.58 2.90
N LEU A 87 -15.27 -12.16 2.97
CA LEU A 87 -14.16 -13.06 3.28
C LEU A 87 -14.25 -13.66 4.69
N LYS A 88 -14.88 -12.98 5.65
CA LYS A 88 -15.16 -13.51 6.99
C LYS A 88 -15.87 -14.85 6.93
N ASP A 89 -16.80 -15.02 5.98
CA ASP A 89 -17.53 -16.27 5.79
C ASP A 89 -16.68 -17.38 5.17
N TYR A 90 -15.55 -17.06 4.58
CA TYR A 90 -14.57 -18.02 4.03
C TYR A 90 -13.36 -18.25 4.95
N LEU A 91 -13.17 -17.49 6.01
CA LEU A 91 -12.09 -17.74 6.96
C LEU A 91 -12.44 -18.90 7.90
N ALA A 92 -11.48 -19.76 8.21
CA ALA A 92 -11.55 -20.71 9.30
C ALA A 92 -11.75 -19.97 10.63
N GLU A 93 -12.18 -20.65 11.68
CA GLU A 93 -12.45 -20.05 13.00
C GLU A 93 -11.24 -19.25 13.51
N ASP A 94 -10.07 -19.78 13.36
CA ASP A 94 -8.78 -19.18 13.72
C ASP A 94 -7.97 -18.69 12.51
N GLY A 95 -8.60 -18.65 11.34
CA GLY A 95 -7.99 -18.19 10.08
C GLY A 95 -7.61 -16.71 10.14
N VAL A 96 -6.57 -16.33 9.41
CA VAL A 96 -5.99 -15.00 9.39
C VAL A 96 -6.12 -14.33 8.01
N LEU A 97 -6.42 -13.04 8.02
CA LEU A 97 -6.36 -12.18 6.85
C LEU A 97 -5.08 -11.33 6.91
N VAL A 98 -4.27 -11.42 5.87
CA VAL A 98 -3.02 -10.65 5.73
C VAL A 98 -3.24 -9.58 4.68
N THR A 99 -3.28 -8.31 5.08
CA THR A 99 -3.51 -7.23 4.13
C THR A 99 -2.20 -6.66 3.58
N PHE A 100 -2.14 -6.53 2.24
CA PHE A 100 -1.04 -5.90 1.49
C PHE A 100 -1.41 -4.50 0.99
N GLN A 101 -2.59 -4.05 1.32
CA GLN A 101 -3.12 -2.78 0.85
C GLN A 101 -2.32 -1.59 1.39
N ASN A 102 -2.33 -0.47 0.69
CA ASN A 102 -1.71 0.78 1.16
C ASN A 102 -2.57 1.44 2.26
N GLY A 103 -2.09 2.50 2.88
CA GLY A 103 -2.84 3.21 3.92
C GLY A 103 -2.83 2.49 5.27
N LEU A 104 -3.96 2.49 5.96
CA LEU A 104 -4.16 1.90 7.30
C LEU A 104 -5.35 0.92 7.29
N PRO A 105 -5.35 -0.11 6.43
CA PRO A 105 -6.48 -1.02 6.30
C PRO A 105 -6.71 -1.91 7.51
N GLU A 106 -5.67 -2.18 8.29
CA GLU A 106 -5.69 -3.16 9.38
C GLU A 106 -6.76 -2.86 10.41
N LEU A 107 -6.92 -1.59 10.79
CA LEU A 107 -7.90 -1.18 11.81
C LEU A 107 -9.33 -1.43 11.33
N GLN A 108 -9.65 -1.04 10.09
CA GLN A 108 -10.97 -1.29 9.50
C GLN A 108 -11.27 -2.78 9.36
N ILE A 109 -10.26 -3.58 9.00
CA ILE A 109 -10.40 -5.03 8.87
C ILE A 109 -10.63 -5.65 10.25
N ALA A 110 -9.90 -5.20 11.26
CA ALA A 110 -10.04 -5.66 12.64
C ALA A 110 -11.43 -5.40 13.23
N ASP A 111 -12.04 -4.27 12.91
CA ASP A 111 -13.42 -3.96 13.32
C ASP A 111 -14.44 -5.00 12.81
N ILE A 112 -14.13 -5.72 11.71
CA ILE A 112 -15.04 -6.70 11.09
C ILE A 112 -14.75 -8.14 11.54
N ILE A 113 -13.47 -8.54 11.62
CA ILE A 113 -13.10 -9.94 11.85
C ILE A 113 -12.37 -10.20 13.17
N GLY A 114 -12.05 -9.16 13.95
CA GLY A 114 -11.25 -9.25 15.18
C GLY A 114 -9.76 -8.98 14.92
N GLU A 115 -9.13 -8.28 15.86
CA GLU A 115 -7.75 -7.81 15.76
C GLU A 115 -6.73 -8.95 15.68
N GLU A 116 -6.97 -10.04 16.41
CA GLU A 116 -6.13 -11.23 16.45
C GLU A 116 -6.11 -12.01 15.14
N ARG A 117 -7.05 -11.72 14.23
CA ARG A 117 -7.19 -12.36 12.92
C ARG A 117 -6.64 -11.49 11.78
N VAL A 118 -5.97 -10.38 12.10
CA VAL A 118 -5.41 -9.45 11.11
C VAL A 118 -3.90 -9.38 11.22
N LEU A 119 -3.24 -9.62 10.09
CA LEU A 119 -1.84 -9.30 9.91
C LEU A 119 -1.69 -8.24 8.82
N GLY A 120 -0.73 -7.37 9.00
CA GLY A 120 -0.37 -6.41 7.98
C GLY A 120 0.94 -6.78 7.28
N CYS A 121 1.01 -6.52 5.99
CA CYS A 121 2.22 -6.70 5.22
C CYS A 121 2.44 -5.50 4.29
N THR A 122 3.60 -4.87 4.37
CA THR A 122 3.99 -3.88 3.37
C THR A 122 4.97 -4.48 2.38
N VAL A 123 4.87 -4.06 1.12
CA VAL A 123 5.78 -4.49 0.05
C VAL A 123 6.64 -3.33 -0.43
N ALA A 124 7.89 -3.62 -0.79
CA ALA A 124 8.85 -2.66 -1.33
C ALA A 124 9.24 -3.00 -2.78
N TRP A 125 8.35 -3.65 -3.52
CA TRP A 125 8.55 -4.02 -4.92
C TRP A 125 7.32 -3.70 -5.77
N GLY A 126 7.50 -3.60 -7.08
CA GLY A 126 6.48 -3.21 -8.04
C GLY A 126 6.19 -4.29 -9.07
N ALA A 127 4.96 -4.28 -9.56
CA ALA A 127 4.50 -5.18 -10.62
C ALA A 127 3.45 -4.49 -11.48
N THR A 128 3.41 -4.86 -12.77
CA THR A 128 2.43 -4.38 -13.72
C THR A 128 1.77 -5.55 -14.45
N MET A 129 0.46 -5.53 -14.58
CA MET A 129 -0.24 -6.49 -15.44
C MET A 129 -0.16 -6.01 -16.87
N GLN A 130 0.50 -6.76 -17.74
CA GLN A 130 0.61 -6.45 -19.17
C GLN A 130 -0.62 -6.91 -19.94
N ARG A 131 -1.12 -8.12 -19.63
CA ARG A 131 -2.36 -8.69 -20.15
C ARG A 131 -2.84 -9.83 -19.24
N ALA A 132 -4.00 -10.40 -19.54
CA ALA A 132 -4.50 -11.57 -18.80
C ALA A 132 -3.44 -12.69 -18.73
N GLY A 133 -3.18 -13.21 -17.54
CA GLY A 133 -2.18 -14.25 -17.26
C GLY A 133 -0.72 -13.79 -17.29
N VAL A 134 -0.40 -12.55 -17.73
CA VAL A 134 0.98 -12.06 -17.90
C VAL A 134 1.24 -10.85 -16.99
N CYS A 135 2.14 -11.00 -16.02
CA CYS A 135 2.53 -9.96 -15.07
C CYS A 135 4.03 -9.69 -15.14
N GLU A 136 4.39 -8.42 -15.17
CA GLU A 136 5.78 -7.95 -15.17
C GLU A 136 6.21 -7.60 -13.76
N LEU A 137 7.31 -8.23 -13.30
CA LEU A 137 8.04 -7.82 -12.11
C LEU A 137 9.00 -6.68 -12.50
N THR A 138 8.74 -5.47 -11.98
CA THR A 138 9.50 -4.26 -12.35
C THR A 138 10.69 -4.01 -11.42
N SER A 139 10.70 -4.62 -10.24
CA SER A 139 11.79 -4.50 -9.27
C SER A 139 12.83 -5.61 -9.46
N SER A 140 14.10 -5.29 -9.14
CA SER A 140 15.18 -6.30 -9.11
C SER A 140 14.87 -7.41 -8.10
N PRO A 141 15.18 -8.68 -8.39
CA PRO A 141 15.00 -9.80 -7.46
C PRO A 141 15.66 -9.58 -6.09
N ASP A 142 16.83 -8.94 -6.06
CA ASP A 142 17.56 -8.66 -4.81
C ASP A 142 16.89 -7.58 -3.94
N ALA A 143 15.93 -6.84 -4.49
CA ALA A 143 15.19 -5.80 -3.78
C ALA A 143 13.81 -6.27 -3.27
N LEU A 144 13.44 -7.54 -3.51
CA LEU A 144 12.15 -8.08 -3.08
C LEU A 144 12.14 -8.23 -1.57
N SER A 145 11.31 -7.43 -0.91
CA SER A 145 11.18 -7.46 0.54
C SER A 145 9.76 -7.18 1.01
N PHE A 146 9.48 -7.70 2.19
CA PHE A 146 8.21 -7.58 2.90
C PHE A 146 8.48 -7.14 4.32
N SER A 147 7.66 -6.23 4.87
CA SER A 147 7.59 -5.98 6.30
C SER A 147 6.27 -6.56 6.81
N LEU A 148 6.35 -7.58 7.64
CA LEU A 148 5.21 -8.33 8.19
C LEU A 148 5.06 -8.03 9.66
N GLY A 149 3.84 -7.75 10.12
CA GLY A 149 3.57 -7.54 11.54
C GLY A 149 2.11 -7.73 11.92
N SER A 150 1.87 -7.70 13.22
CA SER A 150 0.56 -7.77 13.84
C SER A 150 0.18 -6.41 14.41
N ILE A 151 -1.13 -6.10 14.41
CA ILE A 151 -1.68 -4.97 15.19
C ILE A 151 -2.07 -5.42 16.60
N SER A 152 -2.32 -6.72 16.80
CA SER A 152 -2.62 -7.32 18.08
C SER A 152 -1.35 -7.58 18.89
N ALA A 153 -1.44 -7.44 20.22
CA ALA A 153 -0.38 -7.84 21.14
C ALA A 153 -0.13 -9.36 21.14
N THR A 154 -1.17 -10.15 20.78
CA THR A 154 -1.07 -11.62 20.67
C THR A 154 -0.75 -12.00 19.23
N ARG A 155 0.38 -12.68 19.02
CA ARG A 155 0.77 -13.18 17.70
C ARG A 155 -0.18 -14.29 17.25
N ASN A 156 -0.78 -14.13 16.06
CA ASN A 156 -1.62 -15.16 15.45
C ASN A 156 -0.82 -16.45 15.20
N ARG A 157 -1.43 -17.61 15.41
CA ARG A 157 -0.77 -18.93 15.24
C ARG A 157 -0.27 -19.19 13.80
N HIS A 158 -0.85 -18.54 12.80
CA HIS A 158 -0.44 -18.67 11.40
C HIS A 158 0.70 -17.72 10.99
N PHE A 159 1.15 -16.84 11.89
CA PHE A 159 2.16 -15.83 11.60
C PHE A 159 3.44 -16.41 10.99
N ASP A 160 3.99 -17.46 11.60
CA ASP A 160 5.23 -18.06 11.13
C ASP A 160 5.05 -18.76 9.77
N LYS A 161 3.86 -19.33 9.50
CA LYS A 161 3.55 -19.87 8.18
C LYS A 161 3.39 -18.78 7.13
N VAL A 162 2.75 -17.65 7.46
CA VAL A 162 2.69 -16.48 6.58
C VAL A 162 4.10 -16.01 6.22
N LYS A 163 4.97 -15.87 7.22
CA LYS A 163 6.38 -15.50 7.02
C LYS A 163 7.08 -16.46 6.05
N GLN A 164 6.99 -17.78 6.28
CA GLN A 164 7.57 -18.81 5.41
C GLN A 164 7.07 -18.72 3.96
N LEU A 165 5.77 -18.47 3.76
CA LEU A 165 5.20 -18.31 2.41
C LEU A 165 5.76 -17.08 1.69
N LEU A 166 5.94 -15.98 2.38
CA LEU A 166 6.53 -14.76 1.82
C LEU A 166 8.03 -14.91 1.51
N GLU A 167 8.75 -15.66 2.35
CA GLU A 167 10.19 -15.96 2.17
C GLU A 167 10.49 -16.77 0.90
N LEU A 168 9.48 -17.44 0.31
CA LEU A 168 9.62 -18.09 -1.00
C LEU A 168 9.83 -17.08 -2.15
N MET A 169 9.50 -15.80 -1.93
CA MET A 169 9.69 -14.76 -2.94
C MET A 169 10.78 -13.75 -2.57
N GLY A 170 10.95 -13.41 -1.31
CA GLY A 170 11.88 -12.35 -0.91
C GLY A 170 12.13 -12.29 0.58
N LYS A 171 12.95 -11.34 1.01
CA LYS A 171 13.27 -11.12 2.41
C LYS A 171 12.02 -10.67 3.20
N VAL A 172 11.82 -11.23 4.39
CA VAL A 172 10.74 -10.82 5.30
C VAL A 172 11.34 -10.23 6.57
N ASP A 173 11.10 -8.94 6.79
CA ASP A 173 11.41 -8.27 8.04
C ASP A 173 10.16 -8.31 8.94
N VAL A 174 10.32 -8.83 10.16
CA VAL A 174 9.24 -8.89 11.16
C VAL A 174 9.25 -7.60 11.96
N GLU A 175 8.14 -6.90 11.95
CA GLU A 175 7.99 -5.59 12.59
C GLU A 175 7.29 -5.72 13.95
N GLU A 176 7.97 -5.38 15.04
CA GLU A 176 7.36 -5.35 16.38
C GLU A 176 6.38 -4.17 16.53
N ASN A 177 6.72 -3.02 15.95
CA ASN A 177 5.86 -1.84 15.88
C ASN A 177 5.31 -1.66 14.46
N PHE A 178 4.47 -2.60 14.03
CA PHE A 178 3.95 -2.62 12.66
C PHE A 178 3.15 -1.36 12.31
N ILE A 179 2.36 -0.82 13.23
CA ILE A 179 1.63 0.44 13.02
C ILE A 179 2.59 1.59 12.75
N GLY A 180 3.69 1.68 13.47
CA GLY A 180 4.73 2.68 13.21
C GLY A 180 5.36 2.53 11.82
N THR A 181 5.62 1.30 11.37
CA THR A 181 6.11 0.99 10.02
C THR A 181 5.06 1.38 8.95
N ARG A 182 3.77 1.11 9.21
CA ARG A 182 2.67 1.56 8.33
C ARG A 182 2.66 3.07 8.19
N TRP A 183 2.74 3.80 9.30
CA TRP A 183 2.74 5.26 9.28
C TRP A 183 3.97 5.83 8.59
N SER A 184 5.13 5.18 8.68
CA SER A 184 6.33 5.57 7.93
C SER A 184 6.08 5.55 6.42
N LYS A 185 5.45 4.48 5.92
CA LYS A 185 5.09 4.35 4.50
C LYS A 185 3.96 5.32 4.13
N LEU A 186 2.95 5.47 4.99
CA LEU A 186 1.83 6.38 4.77
C LEU A 186 2.28 7.83 4.68
N LEU A 187 3.19 8.28 5.53
CA LEU A 187 3.77 9.62 5.48
C LEU A 187 4.39 9.94 4.11
N ILE A 188 5.17 8.99 3.56
CA ILE A 188 5.77 9.16 2.23
C ILE A 188 4.69 9.19 1.15
N ASN A 189 3.72 8.28 1.23
CA ASN A 189 2.65 8.21 0.24
C ASN A 189 1.73 9.45 0.31
N ALA A 190 1.30 9.88 1.46
CA ALA A 190 0.42 11.04 1.61
C ALA A 190 1.10 12.32 1.11
N SER A 191 2.39 12.50 1.40
CA SER A 191 3.11 13.72 1.01
C SER A 191 3.56 13.67 -0.46
N PHE A 192 4.25 12.63 -0.91
CA PHE A 192 4.81 12.59 -2.25
C PHE A 192 3.88 11.98 -3.30
N SER A 193 3.16 10.88 -2.96
CA SER A 193 2.21 10.30 -3.94
C SER A 193 0.99 11.18 -4.12
N GLY A 194 0.49 11.81 -3.05
CA GLY A 194 -0.58 12.80 -3.12
C GLY A 194 -0.20 13.97 -4.03
N MET A 195 0.96 14.60 -3.78
CA MET A 195 1.42 15.72 -4.60
C MET A 195 1.79 15.31 -6.04
N SER A 196 2.34 14.12 -6.25
CA SER A 196 2.58 13.58 -7.60
C SER A 196 1.28 13.49 -8.40
N ALA A 197 0.20 13.01 -7.78
CA ALA A 197 -1.11 12.89 -8.42
C ALA A 197 -1.76 14.27 -8.67
N VAL A 198 -1.67 15.20 -7.73
CA VAL A 198 -2.20 16.58 -7.86
C VAL A 198 -1.48 17.35 -8.98
N LEU A 199 -0.15 17.20 -9.06
CA LEU A 199 0.70 17.99 -9.97
C LEU A 199 0.98 17.32 -11.32
N GLY A 200 0.70 16.03 -11.47
CA GLY A 200 1.02 15.29 -12.70
C GLY A 200 2.52 15.06 -12.89
N CYS A 201 3.29 14.87 -11.82
CA CYS A 201 4.75 14.86 -11.88
C CYS A 201 5.37 13.75 -11.02
N THR A 202 6.68 13.54 -11.15
CA THR A 202 7.46 12.61 -10.30
C THR A 202 7.68 13.18 -8.89
N PHE A 203 8.12 12.34 -7.95
CA PHE A 203 8.44 12.77 -6.58
C PHE A 203 9.50 13.86 -6.54
N GLY A 204 10.53 13.75 -7.38
CA GLY A 204 11.59 14.77 -7.46
C GLY A 204 11.08 16.10 -8.00
N GLU A 205 10.22 16.07 -9.02
CA GLU A 205 9.59 17.26 -9.57
C GLU A 205 8.66 17.94 -8.57
N ALA A 206 7.90 17.17 -7.76
CA ALA A 206 7.10 17.72 -6.68
C ALA A 206 7.93 18.35 -5.56
N ALA A 207 9.13 17.81 -5.27
CA ALA A 207 10.01 18.30 -4.20
C ALA A 207 10.89 19.49 -4.61
N LYS A 208 11.11 19.75 -5.92
CA LYS A 208 12.10 20.72 -6.40
C LYS A 208 11.63 22.17 -6.32
N PRO A 209 10.45 22.57 -6.81
CA PRO A 209 9.97 23.96 -6.70
C PRO A 209 9.66 24.33 -5.24
N LYS A 210 9.86 25.62 -4.91
CA LYS A 210 9.66 26.10 -3.53
C LYS A 210 8.22 25.96 -3.04
N ASP A 211 7.25 26.25 -3.89
CA ASP A 211 5.84 26.28 -3.48
C ASP A 211 5.29 24.86 -3.28
N SER A 212 5.51 23.94 -4.22
CA SER A 212 5.13 22.53 -4.02
C SER A 212 5.87 21.89 -2.84
N ARG A 213 7.16 22.21 -2.63
CA ARG A 213 7.94 21.73 -1.48
C ARG A 213 7.36 22.21 -0.14
N ARG A 214 6.84 23.43 -0.05
CA ARG A 214 6.16 23.92 1.17
C ARG A 214 4.95 23.07 1.51
N ILE A 215 4.17 22.67 0.49
CA ILE A 215 3.01 21.81 0.67
C ILE A 215 3.44 20.40 1.09
N VAL A 216 4.44 19.82 0.41
CA VAL A 216 5.04 18.53 0.81
C VAL A 216 5.52 18.57 2.26
N GLN A 217 6.21 19.65 2.68
CA GLN A 217 6.64 19.83 4.07
C GLN A 217 5.47 19.90 5.05
N ALA A 218 4.40 20.60 4.68
CA ALA A 218 3.21 20.71 5.53
C ALA A 218 2.48 19.36 5.64
N LEU A 219 2.35 18.60 4.55
CA LEU A 219 1.78 17.24 4.55
C LEU A 219 2.57 16.29 5.45
N ILE A 220 3.91 16.31 5.37
CA ILE A 220 4.80 15.54 6.26
C ILE A 220 4.55 15.94 7.72
N LYS A 221 4.46 17.24 7.99
CA LYS A 221 4.22 17.74 9.35
C LYS A 221 2.87 17.28 9.91
N GLU A 222 1.80 17.36 9.13
CA GLU A 222 0.48 16.87 9.54
C GLU A 222 0.52 15.37 9.89
N CYS A 223 1.16 14.53 9.06
CA CYS A 223 1.32 13.11 9.36
C CYS A 223 2.06 12.89 10.69
N ILE A 224 3.15 13.62 10.93
CA ILE A 224 3.93 13.52 12.18
C ILE A 224 3.09 13.99 13.38
N ASP A 225 2.36 15.09 13.26
CA ASP A 225 1.55 15.63 14.35
C ASP A 225 0.38 14.72 14.72
N VAL A 226 -0.27 14.15 13.71
CA VAL A 226 -1.32 13.16 13.90
C VAL A 226 -0.79 11.91 14.63
N CYS A 227 0.38 11.41 14.25
CA CYS A 227 1.01 10.28 14.94
C CYS A 227 1.35 10.63 16.40
N LYS A 228 1.91 11.81 16.65
CA LYS A 228 2.20 12.27 18.02
C LYS A 228 0.95 12.39 18.88
N ALA A 229 -0.12 12.99 18.34
CA ALA A 229 -1.40 13.13 19.01
C ALA A 229 -2.03 11.75 19.33
N GLY A 230 -1.83 10.78 18.45
CA GLY A 230 -2.31 9.41 18.61
C GLY A 230 -1.36 8.48 19.39
N GLY A 231 -0.24 8.99 19.91
CA GLY A 231 0.74 8.16 20.64
C GLY A 231 1.47 7.13 19.77
N ILE A 232 1.50 7.32 18.46
CA ILE A 232 2.13 6.41 17.51
C ILE A 232 3.60 6.80 17.29
N ARG A 233 4.50 5.85 17.53
CA ARG A 233 5.91 6.00 17.20
C ARG A 233 6.13 5.58 15.75
N ILE A 234 6.46 6.54 14.89
CA ILE A 234 6.83 6.29 13.48
C ILE A 234 8.19 5.59 13.45
N GLU A 235 8.30 4.48 12.73
CA GLU A 235 9.55 3.73 12.58
C GLU A 235 10.49 4.36 11.54
N PRO A 236 11.81 4.18 11.67
CA PRO A 236 12.78 4.64 10.68
C PRO A 236 12.54 4.04 9.31
N VAL A 237 12.75 4.82 8.25
CA VAL A 237 12.70 4.35 6.85
C VAL A 237 14.11 4.06 6.37
N GLN A 238 14.38 2.82 6.00
CA GLN A 238 15.73 2.39 5.58
C GLN A 238 16.84 2.83 6.56
N GLY A 239 16.58 2.68 7.87
CA GLY A 239 17.50 3.04 8.95
C GLY A 239 17.61 4.54 9.23
N LYS A 240 16.82 5.40 8.57
CA LYS A 240 16.80 6.85 8.80
C LYS A 240 15.58 7.26 9.60
N ASP A 241 15.81 7.94 10.71
CA ASP A 241 14.75 8.55 11.50
C ASP A 241 14.20 9.79 10.77
N ILE A 242 13.11 9.58 10.03
CA ILE A 242 12.47 10.62 9.24
C ILE A 242 11.79 11.69 10.11
N VAL A 243 11.32 11.33 11.31
CA VAL A 243 10.74 12.28 12.26
C VAL A 243 11.81 13.26 12.73
N LYS A 244 12.98 12.74 13.16
CA LYS A 244 14.10 13.58 13.59
C LYS A 244 14.57 14.55 12.49
N LEU A 245 14.51 14.13 11.24
CA LEU A 245 14.97 14.92 10.10
C LEU A 245 13.93 15.95 9.61
N LEU A 246 12.65 15.61 9.65
CA LEU A 246 11.61 16.37 8.97
C LEU A 246 10.62 17.08 9.91
N ASP A 247 10.57 16.70 11.18
CA ASP A 247 9.73 17.39 12.17
C ASP A 247 10.31 18.74 12.56
N TYR A 248 9.44 19.70 12.79
CA TYR A 248 9.83 21.04 13.20
C TYR A 248 8.84 21.66 14.19
N ASN A 249 9.37 22.38 15.15
CA ASN A 249 8.64 23.16 16.17
C ASN A 249 9.14 24.60 16.28
N ASN A 250 10.09 24.99 15.44
CA ASN A 250 10.64 26.36 15.37
C ASN A 250 11.12 26.69 13.95
N ALA A 251 11.40 27.97 13.69
CA ALA A 251 11.78 28.47 12.36
C ALA A 251 13.07 27.84 11.80
N LEU A 252 14.06 27.58 12.66
CA LEU A 252 15.33 26.98 12.22
C LEU A 252 15.12 25.53 11.76
N LYS A 253 14.42 24.73 12.55
CA LYS A 253 14.08 23.33 12.18
C LYS A 253 13.19 23.31 10.93
N LYS A 254 12.22 24.24 10.80
CA LYS A 254 11.39 24.37 9.61
C LYS A 254 12.24 24.66 8.37
N ALA A 255 13.19 25.56 8.43
CA ALA A 255 14.12 25.86 7.34
C ALA A 255 14.99 24.65 6.98
N PHE A 256 15.53 23.94 8.00
CA PHE A 256 16.31 22.72 7.81
C PHE A 256 15.48 21.62 7.14
N SER A 257 14.30 21.31 7.68
CA SER A 257 13.37 20.32 7.11
C SER A 257 13.03 20.64 5.66
N PHE A 258 12.74 21.90 5.34
CA PHE A 258 12.49 22.36 3.98
C PHE A 258 13.68 22.10 3.04
N PHE A 259 14.89 22.35 3.51
CA PHE A 259 16.10 22.16 2.71
C PHE A 259 16.43 20.69 2.47
N ILE A 260 16.19 19.82 3.46
CA ILE A 260 16.55 18.39 3.40
C ILE A 260 15.60 17.55 2.53
N ILE A 261 14.34 17.97 2.32
CA ILE A 261 13.32 17.21 1.57
C ILE A 261 13.80 16.72 0.20
N PRO A 262 14.37 17.57 -0.69
CA PRO A 262 14.83 17.11 -2.01
C PRO A 262 16.01 16.12 -1.91
N ILE A 263 16.82 16.24 -0.87
CA ILE A 263 17.96 15.35 -0.62
C ILE A 263 17.45 14.00 -0.14
N ALA A 264 16.48 14.00 0.78
CA ALA A 264 15.87 12.78 1.33
C ALA A 264 15.21 11.92 0.25
N ILE A 265 14.49 12.56 -0.70
CA ILE A 265 13.76 11.84 -1.75
C ILE A 265 14.63 11.49 -2.99
N ARG A 266 15.89 11.90 -3.04
CA ARG A 266 16.74 11.81 -4.24
C ARG A 266 16.80 10.41 -4.86
N LYS A 267 16.86 9.35 -4.03
CA LYS A 267 16.88 7.97 -4.52
C LYS A 267 15.56 7.55 -5.19
N HIS A 268 14.47 8.22 -4.87
CA HIS A 268 13.13 7.96 -5.38
C HIS A 268 12.61 9.08 -6.27
N ALA A 269 13.47 10.03 -6.66
CA ALA A 269 13.07 11.23 -7.40
C ALA A 269 12.38 10.93 -8.73
N ALA A 270 12.77 9.86 -9.42
CA ALA A 270 12.18 9.45 -10.70
C ALA A 270 10.87 8.67 -10.54
N LEU A 271 10.47 8.32 -9.31
CA LEU A 271 9.23 7.58 -9.09
C LEU A 271 8.00 8.41 -9.42
N LYS A 272 7.08 7.77 -10.12
CA LYS A 272 5.74 8.25 -10.42
C LYS A 272 4.74 7.51 -9.53
N ALA A 273 3.92 8.25 -8.81
CA ALA A 273 2.95 7.66 -7.90
C ALA A 273 1.99 6.69 -8.58
N SER A 274 1.58 5.63 -7.88
CA SER A 274 0.52 4.72 -8.34
C SER A 274 -0.80 5.47 -8.56
N MET A 275 -1.13 6.44 -7.71
CA MET A 275 -2.32 7.29 -7.87
C MET A 275 -2.26 8.10 -9.18
N LEU A 276 -1.11 8.66 -9.55
CA LEU A 276 -0.97 9.35 -10.84
C LEU A 276 -1.13 8.38 -12.01
N GLN A 277 -0.56 7.18 -11.92
CA GLN A 277 -0.73 6.15 -12.94
C GLN A 277 -2.20 5.68 -13.07
N ASP A 278 -2.95 5.66 -11.97
CA ASP A 278 -4.40 5.38 -12.00
C ASP A 278 -5.17 6.50 -12.72
N LEU A 279 -4.90 7.77 -12.40
CA LEU A 279 -5.52 8.92 -13.06
C LEU A 279 -5.24 8.93 -14.57
N GLU A 280 -4.02 8.66 -15.00
CA GLU A 280 -3.65 8.56 -16.41
C GLU A 280 -4.35 7.44 -17.17
N LYS A 281 -4.78 6.40 -16.45
CA LYS A 281 -5.57 5.28 -16.98
C LYS A 281 -7.08 5.49 -16.81
N GLY A 282 -7.53 6.66 -16.37
CA GLY A 282 -8.93 6.96 -16.08
C GLY A 282 -9.54 6.11 -14.96
N LYS A 283 -8.72 5.67 -14.00
CA LYS A 283 -9.15 4.86 -12.87
C LYS A 283 -9.23 5.71 -11.60
N LEU A 284 -10.16 5.35 -10.71
CA LEU A 284 -10.21 5.92 -9.37
C LEU A 284 -8.93 5.56 -8.60
N THR A 285 -8.45 6.53 -7.83
CA THR A 285 -7.25 6.40 -7.01
C THR A 285 -7.55 5.77 -5.65
N GLU A 286 -6.53 5.64 -4.81
CA GLU A 286 -6.67 5.27 -3.39
C GLU A 286 -6.49 6.50 -2.48
N VAL A 287 -6.84 7.70 -2.92
CA VAL A 287 -6.61 8.94 -2.15
C VAL A 287 -7.29 8.89 -0.78
N ASP A 288 -8.51 8.34 -0.69
CA ASP A 288 -9.24 8.19 0.57
C ASP A 288 -8.52 7.25 1.55
N ALA A 289 -7.91 6.19 1.03
CA ALA A 289 -7.13 5.25 1.83
C ALA A 289 -5.73 5.75 2.20
N ILE A 290 -5.24 6.80 1.56
CA ILE A 290 -3.92 7.41 1.78
C ILE A 290 -4.07 8.74 2.51
N ASN A 291 -4.34 9.85 1.82
CA ASN A 291 -4.51 11.16 2.46
C ASN A 291 -5.76 11.20 3.32
N GLY A 292 -6.87 10.60 2.86
CA GLY A 292 -8.11 10.46 3.62
C GLY A 292 -7.93 9.69 4.93
N ALA A 293 -7.06 8.67 4.97
CA ALA A 293 -6.74 7.95 6.19
C ALA A 293 -6.02 8.82 7.22
N VAL A 294 -5.09 9.70 6.79
CA VAL A 294 -4.45 10.69 7.67
C VAL A 294 -5.49 11.64 8.25
N SER A 295 -6.39 12.16 7.40
CA SER A 295 -7.47 13.04 7.80
C SER A 295 -8.46 12.37 8.77
N ALA A 296 -8.84 11.13 8.51
CA ALA A 296 -9.76 10.38 9.36
C ALA A 296 -9.14 10.12 10.74
N PHE A 297 -7.88 9.72 10.79
CA PHE A 297 -7.18 9.51 12.06
C PHE A 297 -6.92 10.84 12.78
N GLY A 298 -6.57 11.90 12.05
CA GLY A 298 -6.45 13.27 12.60
C GLY A 298 -7.70 13.72 13.32
N ARG A 299 -8.89 13.54 12.71
CA ARG A 299 -10.18 13.81 13.36
C ARG A 299 -10.38 12.99 14.64
N LYS A 300 -10.01 11.70 14.63
CA LYS A 300 -10.13 10.82 15.80
C LYS A 300 -9.28 11.28 16.98
N VAL A 301 -8.11 11.86 16.74
CA VAL A 301 -7.15 12.30 17.78
C VAL A 301 -7.18 13.82 18.01
N GLY A 302 -8.11 14.55 17.37
CA GLY A 302 -8.24 16.00 17.52
C GLY A 302 -7.10 16.82 16.89
N CYS A 303 -6.41 16.27 15.88
CA CYS A 303 -5.30 16.93 15.18
C CYS A 303 -5.75 17.33 13.76
N PRO A 304 -5.81 18.64 13.41
CA PRO A 304 -6.24 19.11 12.10
C PRO A 304 -5.28 18.70 10.98
N THR A 305 -5.82 18.38 9.80
CA THR A 305 -5.05 17.96 8.62
C THR A 305 -5.50 18.68 7.35
N PRO A 306 -5.51 20.03 7.32
CA PRO A 306 -6.05 20.79 6.19
C PRO A 306 -5.36 20.53 4.86
N MET A 307 -4.05 20.22 4.84
CA MET A 307 -3.34 19.93 3.59
C MET A 307 -3.71 18.57 3.04
N ASN A 308 -3.86 17.54 3.89
CA ASN A 308 -4.35 16.23 3.46
C ASN A 308 -5.79 16.30 2.96
N ASP A 309 -6.68 17.02 3.65
CA ASP A 309 -8.07 17.24 3.20
C ASP A 309 -8.10 17.94 1.82
N ARG A 310 -7.20 18.89 1.60
CA ARG A 310 -7.09 19.61 0.32
C ARG A 310 -6.61 18.67 -0.81
N VAL A 311 -5.63 17.81 -0.55
CA VAL A 311 -5.19 16.79 -1.51
C VAL A 311 -6.35 15.87 -1.91
N VAL A 312 -7.15 15.41 -0.95
CA VAL A 312 -8.33 14.58 -1.19
C VAL A 312 -9.33 15.31 -2.10
N ASP A 313 -9.68 16.56 -1.76
CA ASP A 313 -10.61 17.37 -2.58
C ASP A 313 -10.12 17.53 -4.02
N ILE A 314 -8.85 17.92 -4.21
CA ILE A 314 -8.30 18.15 -5.54
C ILE A 314 -8.29 16.87 -6.37
N ILE A 315 -7.88 15.74 -5.78
CA ILE A 315 -7.83 14.46 -6.50
C ILE A 315 -9.25 14.01 -6.87
N HIS A 316 -10.24 14.13 -5.98
CA HIS A 316 -11.64 13.82 -6.33
C HIS A 316 -12.16 14.70 -7.48
N ARG A 317 -11.76 15.98 -7.53
CA ARG A 317 -12.11 16.88 -8.65
C ARG A 317 -11.44 16.45 -9.95
N ILE A 318 -10.19 15.94 -9.87
CA ILE A 318 -9.51 15.36 -11.05
C ILE A 318 -10.23 14.09 -11.50
N GLU A 319 -10.62 13.21 -10.60
CA GLU A 319 -11.35 11.97 -10.90
C GLU A 319 -12.71 12.24 -11.58
N ARG A 320 -13.36 13.35 -11.22
CA ARG A 320 -14.61 13.80 -11.87
C ARG A 320 -14.40 14.58 -13.18
N GLY A 321 -13.13 14.80 -13.59
CA GLY A 321 -12.79 15.57 -14.79
C GLY A 321 -12.96 17.08 -14.68
N GLU A 322 -13.14 17.61 -13.46
CA GLU A 322 -13.25 19.05 -13.18
C GLU A 322 -11.88 19.74 -13.24
N LEU A 323 -10.82 19.00 -12.96
CA LEU A 323 -9.43 19.42 -12.98
C LEU A 323 -8.59 18.40 -13.75
N SER A 324 -7.37 18.81 -14.13
CA SER A 324 -6.33 17.90 -14.63
C SER A 324 -5.11 17.96 -13.71
N PRO A 325 -4.32 16.88 -13.58
CA PRO A 325 -3.05 16.93 -12.88
C PRO A 325 -2.14 18.02 -13.46
N SER A 326 -1.83 19.06 -12.67
CA SER A 326 -1.06 20.22 -13.14
C SER A 326 -0.47 21.01 -11.96
N PHE A 327 0.65 21.68 -12.18
CA PHE A 327 1.21 22.65 -11.23
C PHE A 327 0.26 23.84 -10.96
N ASP A 328 -0.69 24.15 -11.83
CA ASP A 328 -1.71 25.16 -11.60
C ASP A 328 -2.61 24.84 -10.40
N ASN A 329 -2.66 23.58 -9.97
CA ASN A 329 -3.44 23.17 -8.80
C ASN A 329 -2.81 23.64 -7.48
N LEU A 330 -1.57 24.17 -7.48
CA LEU A 330 -0.94 24.78 -6.29
C LEU A 330 -1.77 25.92 -5.71
N LYS A 331 -2.48 26.68 -6.54
CA LYS A 331 -3.38 27.78 -6.11
C LYS A 331 -4.47 27.36 -5.12
N PHE A 332 -4.83 26.09 -5.10
CA PHE A 332 -5.85 25.58 -4.17
C PHE A 332 -5.31 25.30 -2.76
N PHE A 333 -4.01 25.46 -2.52
CA PHE A 333 -3.37 25.29 -1.21
C PHE A 333 -3.08 26.62 -0.50
N GLU A 334 -3.40 27.75 -1.14
CA GLU A 334 -3.27 29.09 -0.59
C GLU A 334 -4.36 29.43 0.45
#